data_5edb9c73be485bb7c9f53cfdbd281c27
#
_entry.id   5edb9c73be485bb7c9f53cfdbd281c27
#
_cell.length_a   1.000
_cell.length_b   1.000
_cell.length_c   1.000
_cell.angle_alpha   90.00
_cell.angle_beta   90.00
_cell.angle_gamma   90.00
#
_symmetry.space_group_name_H-M   'P 1'
#
loop_
_entity.id
_entity.type
_entity.pdbx_description
1 polymer ?
#
loop_
_entity_poly.entity_id
_entity_poly.type
_entity_poly.pdbx_seq_one_letter_code
_entity_poly.pdbx_strand_id
1 'polypeptide(L)'
;MCRSAICVVAPAVRPKYKQGEAVRVIRNVRNDGTYPGLDIGKLLVRRGSVGYVRDVGTFLQDQLIYSVHFFEADRMVGCREEELQAESEHWNPSRFEYRDKVTPRIPLGIRGEIIAEPGNVGEIEKVLRDVPGGVAYHVRFPGRTLQVPETALDSAAESSGAQP
;
A
#
# COMPACT_ATOMS: atom_id res chain seq x y z
N MET A 1 -37.62 -6.24 17.77
CA MET A 1 -37.06 -6.27 17.72
C MET A 1 -36.08 -6.55 17.68
N CYS A 2 -35.80 -6.75 18.07
CA CYS A 2 -34.94 -6.89 18.27
C CYS A 2 -34.27 -6.98 17.61
N ARG A 3 -34.44 -7.19 17.12
CA ARG A 3 -33.83 -7.10 16.51
C ARG A 3 -33.05 -6.30 16.53
N SER A 4 -33.16 -5.75 16.73
CA SER A 4 -32.39 -4.66 16.86
C SER A 4 -31.15 -4.89 17.62
N ALA A 5 -31.30 -5.51 18.61
CA ALA A 5 -30.19 -5.78 19.44
C ALA A 5 -29.12 -6.43 18.66
N ILE A 6 -29.55 -7.17 17.77
CA ILE A 6 -28.69 -7.86 16.95
C ILE A 6 -27.87 -6.98 16.16
N CYS A 7 -28.47 -6.02 15.64
CA CYS A 7 -27.80 -5.13 14.82
C CYS A 7 -26.65 -4.48 15.49
N VAL A 8 -26.77 -4.38 16.76
CA VAL A 8 -25.80 -3.73 17.51
C VAL A 8 -24.43 -4.36 17.41
N VAL A 9 -24.45 -5.60 17.38
CA VAL A 9 -23.22 -6.31 17.41
C VAL A 9 -22.49 -6.22 16.13
N ALA A 10 -23.25 -6.31 15.11
CA ALA A 10 -22.66 -6.39 13.84
C ALA A 10 -21.99 -5.15 13.38
N PRO A 11 -22.31 -4.07 13.91
CA PRO A 11 -21.87 -2.86 13.34
C PRO A 11 -20.45 -2.57 13.34
N ALA A 12 -19.76 -3.29 14.04
CA ALA A 12 -18.39 -2.97 14.18
C ALA A 12 -17.68 -2.83 12.85
N VAL A 13 -17.98 -3.66 11.91
CA VAL A 13 -17.26 -3.66 10.65
C VAL A 13 -18.21 -3.73 9.47
N ARG A 14 -18.21 -2.70 8.67
CA ARG A 14 -19.05 -2.68 7.48
C ARG A 14 -18.16 -2.67 6.24
N PRO A 15 -18.44 -3.51 5.26
CA PRO A 15 -17.66 -3.51 4.03
C PRO A 15 -17.81 -2.17 3.31
N LYS A 16 -16.70 -1.62 2.90
CA LYS A 16 -16.66 -0.39 2.13
C LYS A 16 -17.00 -0.68 0.66
N TYR A 17 -16.64 -1.86 0.20
CA TYR A 17 -16.86 -2.26 -1.19
C TYR A 17 -17.84 -3.41 -1.25
N LYS A 18 -18.65 -3.43 -2.31
CA LYS A 18 -19.67 -4.45 -2.51
C LYS A 18 -19.23 -5.48 -3.52
N GLN A 19 -19.86 -6.63 -3.45
CA GLN A 19 -19.64 -7.69 -4.43
C GLN A 19 -19.96 -7.16 -5.83
N GLY A 20 -19.04 -7.38 -6.75
CA GLY A 20 -19.17 -6.89 -8.12
C GLY A 20 -18.57 -5.52 -8.36
N GLU A 21 -18.16 -4.85 -7.31
CA GLU A 21 -17.60 -3.51 -7.43
C GLU A 21 -16.16 -3.57 -7.94
N ALA A 22 -15.79 -2.64 -8.83
CA ALA A 22 -14.44 -2.56 -9.34
C ALA A 22 -13.56 -1.82 -8.35
N VAL A 23 -12.43 -2.41 -8.01
CA VAL A 23 -11.48 -1.83 -7.05
C VAL A 23 -10.08 -1.87 -7.62
N ARG A 24 -9.22 -1.01 -7.10
CA ARG A 24 -7.82 -0.93 -7.51
C ARG A 24 -6.94 -1.17 -6.29
N VAL A 25 -5.90 -1.98 -6.49
CA VAL A 25 -4.93 -2.23 -5.44
C VAL A 25 -3.97 -1.04 -5.38
N ILE A 26 -3.79 -0.48 -4.21
CA ILE A 26 -2.94 0.71 -4.07
C ILE A 26 -1.52 0.39 -3.63
N ARG A 27 -1.23 -0.87 -3.38
CA ARG A 27 0.13 -1.33 -3.10
C ARG A 27 0.29 -2.77 -3.59
N ASN A 28 1.52 -3.19 -3.75
CA ASN A 28 1.80 -4.55 -4.20
C ASN A 28 1.30 -5.55 -3.17
N VAL A 29 0.59 -6.56 -3.63
CA VAL A 29 0.09 -7.63 -2.76
C VAL A 29 0.95 -8.86 -2.96
N ARG A 30 1.56 -9.33 -1.89
CA ARG A 30 2.42 -10.51 -1.93
C ARG A 30 1.80 -11.64 -1.16
N ASN A 31 2.21 -12.84 -1.52
CA ASN A 31 1.67 -14.04 -0.89
C ASN A 31 2.16 -14.12 0.57
N ASP A 32 1.23 -14.17 1.50
CA ASP A 32 1.52 -14.32 2.92
C ASP A 32 1.45 -15.79 3.36
N GLY A 33 1.33 -16.69 2.40
CA GLY A 33 1.23 -18.11 2.67
C GLY A 33 -0.16 -18.69 2.46
N THR A 34 -1.16 -17.83 2.27
CA THR A 34 -2.53 -18.28 2.09
C THR A 34 -2.90 -18.59 0.64
N TYR A 35 -2.09 -18.12 -0.32
CA TYR A 35 -2.36 -18.39 -1.73
C TYR A 35 -1.65 -19.67 -2.13
N PRO A 36 -2.40 -20.70 -2.55
CA PRO A 36 -1.80 -21.99 -2.86
C PRO A 36 -1.01 -21.96 -4.17
N GLY A 37 0.03 -22.74 -4.21
CA GLY A 37 0.82 -22.92 -5.43
C GLY A 37 1.96 -21.95 -5.63
N LEU A 38 2.09 -20.96 -4.77
CA LEU A 38 3.18 -20.00 -4.87
C LEU A 38 3.88 -19.84 -3.53
N ASP A 39 5.14 -19.47 -3.59
CA ASP A 39 5.93 -19.29 -2.37
C ASP A 39 5.52 -18.02 -1.62
N ILE A 40 5.79 -18.03 -0.32
CA ILE A 40 5.56 -16.86 0.51
C ILE A 40 6.46 -15.74 -0.01
N GLY A 41 5.92 -14.55 -0.10
CA GLY A 41 6.64 -13.38 -0.59
C GLY A 41 6.55 -13.15 -2.08
N LYS A 42 5.98 -14.10 -2.81
CA LYS A 42 5.80 -13.92 -4.25
C LYS A 42 4.76 -12.85 -4.53
N LEU A 43 5.03 -12.02 -5.51
CA LEU A 43 4.11 -10.97 -5.90
C LEU A 43 2.88 -11.60 -6.55
N LEU A 44 1.72 -11.29 -5.99
CA LEU A 44 0.45 -11.78 -6.53
C LEU A 44 -0.17 -10.76 -7.47
N VAL A 45 -0.19 -9.49 -7.06
CA VAL A 45 -0.80 -8.42 -7.85
C VAL A 45 0.02 -7.16 -7.66
N ARG A 46 0.24 -6.45 -8.73
CA ARG A 46 0.96 -5.18 -8.68
C ARG A 46 0.02 -4.03 -8.35
N ARG A 47 0.55 -3.04 -7.64
CA ARG A 47 -0.20 -1.82 -7.34
C ARG A 47 -0.71 -1.21 -8.64
N GLY A 48 -1.89 -0.65 -8.59
CA GLY A 48 -2.54 -0.07 -9.76
C GLY A 48 -3.40 -1.03 -10.54
N SER A 49 -3.32 -2.33 -10.25
CA SER A 49 -4.15 -3.32 -10.93
C SER A 49 -5.60 -3.19 -10.49
N VAL A 50 -6.51 -3.38 -11.43
CA VAL A 50 -7.95 -3.30 -11.17
C VAL A 50 -8.54 -4.71 -11.18
N GLY A 51 -9.39 -4.97 -10.22
CA GLY A 51 -10.11 -6.23 -10.14
C GLY A 51 -11.53 -6.00 -9.67
N TYR A 52 -12.28 -7.07 -9.55
CA TYR A 52 -13.67 -6.99 -9.12
C TYR A 52 -13.87 -7.79 -7.85
N VAL A 53 -14.59 -7.22 -6.90
CA VAL A 53 -14.89 -7.90 -5.64
C VAL A 53 -15.84 -9.05 -5.92
N ARG A 54 -15.42 -10.24 -5.56
CA ARG A 54 -16.25 -11.43 -5.76
C ARG A 54 -16.93 -11.84 -4.45
N ASP A 55 -16.26 -11.59 -3.34
CA ASP A 55 -16.80 -11.96 -2.05
C ASP A 55 -16.17 -11.11 -0.97
N VAL A 56 -16.84 -11.02 0.17
CA VAL A 56 -16.33 -10.28 1.32
C VAL A 56 -16.48 -11.17 2.55
N GLY A 57 -15.40 -11.38 3.26
CA GLY A 57 -15.44 -12.19 4.45
C GLY A 57 -14.78 -11.48 5.61
N THR A 58 -14.95 -12.00 6.81
CA THR A 58 -14.27 -11.47 7.98
C THR A 58 -13.19 -12.43 8.41
N PHE A 59 -12.09 -11.86 8.86
CA PHE A 59 -10.98 -12.63 9.38
C PHE A 59 -10.66 -12.11 10.77
N LEU A 60 -10.53 -13.00 11.73
CA LEU A 60 -10.25 -12.62 13.12
C LEU A 60 -11.26 -11.62 13.68
N GLN A 61 -12.52 -11.80 13.32
CA GLN A 61 -13.65 -11.04 13.86
C GLN A 61 -13.77 -9.60 13.42
N ASP A 62 -12.68 -8.90 13.19
CA ASP A 62 -12.75 -7.49 12.90
C ASP A 62 -12.03 -7.06 11.61
N GLN A 63 -11.41 -7.98 10.92
CA GLN A 63 -10.76 -7.65 9.66
C GLN A 63 -11.60 -8.12 8.49
N LEU A 64 -11.81 -7.23 7.54
CA LEU A 64 -12.50 -7.58 6.31
C LEU A 64 -11.50 -7.98 5.26
N ILE A 65 -11.76 -9.10 4.62
CA ILE A 65 -10.94 -9.57 3.51
C ILE A 65 -11.84 -9.63 2.28
N TYR A 66 -11.41 -8.96 1.24
CA TYR A 66 -12.14 -8.95 -0.03
C TYR A 66 -11.48 -9.94 -0.96
N SER A 67 -12.26 -10.87 -1.47
CA SER A 67 -11.77 -11.77 -2.51
C SER A 67 -11.94 -11.04 -3.83
N VAL A 68 -10.85 -10.62 -4.42
CA VAL A 68 -10.86 -9.79 -5.62
C VAL A 68 -10.29 -10.59 -6.78
N HIS A 69 -11.01 -10.58 -7.89
CA HIS A 69 -10.57 -11.27 -9.10
C HIS A 69 -9.89 -10.26 -10.02
N PHE A 70 -8.60 -10.44 -10.22
CA PHE A 70 -7.80 -9.59 -11.08
C PHE A 70 -7.65 -10.28 -12.43
N PHE A 71 -8.34 -9.78 -13.43
CA PHE A 71 -8.36 -10.44 -14.74
C PHE A 71 -7.00 -10.49 -15.42
N GLU A 72 -6.23 -9.42 -15.32
CA GLU A 72 -4.92 -9.39 -15.95
C GLU A 72 -3.97 -10.43 -15.38
N ALA A 73 -4.00 -10.60 -14.08
CA ALA A 73 -3.16 -11.59 -13.43
C ALA A 73 -3.82 -12.96 -13.42
N ASP A 74 -5.11 -13.02 -13.77
CA ASP A 74 -5.93 -14.22 -13.72
C ASP A 74 -5.81 -14.90 -12.34
N ARG A 75 -6.02 -14.11 -11.31
CA ARG A 75 -5.93 -14.58 -9.93
C ARG A 75 -7.04 -14.03 -9.07
N MET A 76 -7.47 -14.85 -8.13
CA MET A 76 -8.39 -14.44 -7.08
C MET A 76 -7.55 -14.26 -5.83
N VAL A 77 -7.45 -13.05 -5.32
CA VAL A 77 -6.57 -12.74 -4.22
C VAL A 77 -7.35 -12.09 -3.09
N GLY A 78 -7.07 -12.51 -1.85
CA GLY A 78 -7.66 -11.87 -0.68
C GLY A 78 -6.92 -10.58 -0.38
N CYS A 79 -7.65 -9.49 -0.36
CA CYS A 79 -7.07 -8.17 -0.10
C CYS A 79 -7.74 -7.53 1.11
N ARG A 80 -6.97 -6.76 1.85
CA ARG A 80 -7.50 -5.99 2.98
C ARG A 80 -8.08 -4.70 2.45
N GLU A 81 -9.02 -4.14 3.21
CA GLU A 81 -9.67 -2.91 2.78
C GLU A 81 -8.67 -1.77 2.57
N GLU A 82 -7.67 -1.68 3.41
CA GLU A 82 -6.64 -0.65 3.31
C GLU A 82 -5.71 -0.80 2.11
N GLU A 83 -5.77 -1.93 1.45
CA GLU A 83 -4.96 -2.17 0.25
C GLU A 83 -5.71 -1.79 -1.03
N LEU A 84 -6.95 -1.38 -0.89
CA LEU A 84 -7.85 -1.13 -2.02
C LEU A 84 -8.37 0.31 -2.04
N GLN A 85 -8.71 0.76 -3.22
CA GLN A 85 -9.52 1.97 -3.39
C GLN A 85 -10.53 1.68 -4.50
N ALA A 86 -11.59 2.46 -4.58
CA ALA A 86 -12.55 2.30 -5.65
C ALA A 86 -11.86 2.62 -6.99
N GLU A 87 -12.21 1.88 -8.01
CA GLU A 87 -11.59 2.06 -9.33
C GLU A 87 -11.86 3.47 -9.86
N SER A 88 -13.00 4.03 -9.50
CA SER A 88 -13.38 5.37 -9.93
C SER A 88 -12.63 6.49 -9.19
N GLU A 89 -11.96 6.18 -8.10
CA GLU A 89 -11.20 7.19 -7.38
C GLU A 89 -9.91 7.52 -8.13
N HIS A 90 -9.46 8.76 -7.96
CA HIS A 90 -8.26 9.21 -8.64
C HIS A 90 -7.05 8.40 -8.19
N TRP A 91 -6.29 7.93 -9.15
CA TRP A 91 -5.10 7.14 -8.91
C TRP A 91 -3.85 7.94 -9.27
N ASN A 92 -3.04 8.25 -8.26
CA ASN A 92 -1.74 8.89 -8.48
C ASN A 92 -0.66 7.82 -8.36
N PRO A 93 -0.08 7.39 -9.46
CA PRO A 93 0.96 6.36 -9.38
C PRO A 93 2.18 6.93 -8.65
N SER A 94 2.81 6.08 -7.86
CA SER A 94 3.99 6.46 -7.10
C SER A 94 5.20 5.70 -7.62
N ARG A 95 6.38 6.33 -7.55
CA ARG A 95 7.62 5.66 -7.96
C ARG A 95 7.99 4.57 -6.96
N PHE A 96 7.69 4.82 -5.69
CA PHE A 96 8.11 3.93 -4.61
C PHE A 96 6.90 3.38 -3.88
N GLU A 97 7.10 2.26 -3.23
CA GLU A 97 6.05 1.56 -2.52
C GLU A 97 6.45 1.36 -1.06
N TYR A 98 5.49 0.94 -0.25
CA TYR A 98 5.71 0.60 1.14
C TYR A 98 6.87 -0.40 1.28
N ARG A 99 7.79 -0.08 2.16
CA ARG A 99 8.98 -0.88 2.45
C ARG A 99 10.10 -0.83 1.40
N ASP A 100 9.94 -0.03 0.37
CA ASP A 100 11.03 0.16 -0.57
C ASP A 100 12.16 0.93 0.10
N LYS A 101 13.36 0.64 -0.31
CA LYS A 101 14.53 1.36 0.20
C LYS A 101 14.84 2.51 -0.74
N VAL A 102 15.03 3.67 -0.16
CA VAL A 102 15.28 4.90 -0.92
C VAL A 102 16.43 5.68 -0.31
N THR A 103 16.96 6.60 -1.09
CA THR A 103 18.02 7.48 -0.62
C THR A 103 17.68 8.90 -1.03
N PRO A 104 18.03 9.91 -0.21
CA PRO A 104 17.75 11.29 -0.58
C PRO A 104 18.63 11.72 -1.76
N ARG A 105 18.08 12.56 -2.61
CA ARG A 105 18.86 13.17 -3.71
C ARG A 105 19.59 14.42 -3.21
N ILE A 106 19.04 15.02 -2.16
CA ILE A 106 19.58 16.24 -1.55
C ILE A 106 19.59 16.05 -0.05
N PRO A 107 20.40 16.81 0.68
CA PRO A 107 20.38 16.73 2.14
C PRO A 107 19.00 17.09 2.67
N LEU A 108 18.50 16.31 3.59
CA LEU A 108 17.20 16.54 4.21
C LEU A 108 17.41 17.01 5.64
N GLY A 109 16.76 18.07 6.00
CA GLY A 109 16.93 18.62 7.31
C GLY A 109 15.67 19.19 7.91
N ILE A 110 15.72 19.38 9.24
CA ILE A 110 14.65 20.01 10.00
C ILE A 110 15.30 21.07 10.83
N ARG A 111 14.80 22.31 10.71
CA ARG A 111 15.28 23.43 11.52
C ARG A 111 16.79 23.63 11.42
N GLY A 112 17.33 23.48 10.22
CA GLY A 112 18.74 23.70 10.00
C GLY A 112 19.64 22.52 10.32
N GLU A 113 19.10 21.46 10.88
CA GLU A 113 19.87 20.27 11.20
C GLU A 113 19.66 19.23 10.10
N ILE A 114 20.74 18.71 9.55
CA ILE A 114 20.66 17.70 8.50
C ILE A 114 20.39 16.35 9.15
N ILE A 115 19.27 15.74 8.75
CA ILE A 115 18.84 14.47 9.30
C ILE A 115 19.31 13.31 8.41
N ALA A 116 19.29 13.52 7.09
CA ALA A 116 19.71 12.49 6.14
C ALA A 116 20.41 13.14 4.97
N GLU A 117 21.42 12.49 4.45
CA GLU A 117 22.19 12.99 3.32
C GLU A 117 22.12 11.99 2.18
N PRO A 118 22.45 12.41 0.95
CA PRO A 118 22.54 11.46 -0.17
C PRO A 118 23.48 10.31 0.21
N GLY A 119 23.01 9.09 -0.04
CA GLY A 119 23.76 7.91 0.36
C GLY A 119 23.20 7.24 1.60
N ASN A 120 22.47 7.96 2.43
CA ASN A 120 21.79 7.35 3.56
C ASN A 120 20.58 6.58 3.02
N VAL A 121 20.30 5.41 3.56
CA VAL A 121 19.20 4.59 3.12
C VAL A 121 18.05 4.68 4.12
N GLY A 122 16.87 4.97 3.61
CA GLY A 122 15.66 4.96 4.40
C GLY A 122 14.66 3.96 3.83
N GLU A 123 13.63 3.67 4.61
CA GLU A 123 12.58 2.75 4.21
C GLU A 123 11.26 3.49 4.15
N ILE A 124 10.50 3.27 3.10
CA ILE A 124 9.19 3.89 2.95
C ILE A 124 8.22 3.28 3.95
N GLU A 125 7.66 4.10 4.83
CA GLU A 125 6.66 3.66 5.79
C GLU A 125 5.25 3.95 5.32
N LYS A 126 5.07 5.00 4.53
CA LYS A 126 3.75 5.38 4.05
C LYS A 126 3.87 6.17 2.76
N VAL A 127 2.93 5.95 1.87
CA VAL A 127 2.85 6.67 0.60
C VAL A 127 1.70 7.66 0.70
N LEU A 128 1.98 8.94 0.46
CA LEU A 128 1.00 10.01 0.52
C LEU A 128 0.72 10.47 -0.90
N ARG A 129 -0.45 10.13 -1.42
CA ARG A 129 -0.79 10.42 -2.81
C ARG A 129 -1.58 11.70 -3.01
N ASP A 130 -2.15 12.23 -1.94
CA ASP A 130 -3.05 13.36 -2.02
C ASP A 130 -2.53 14.63 -1.36
N VAL A 131 -1.23 14.77 -1.25
CA VAL A 131 -0.67 15.97 -0.64
C VAL A 131 -0.43 17.03 -1.71
N PRO A 132 -0.45 18.31 -1.33
CA PRO A 132 -0.13 19.38 -2.25
C PRO A 132 1.27 19.19 -2.84
N GLY A 133 1.41 19.39 -4.11
CA GLY A 133 2.71 19.22 -4.78
C GLY A 133 2.98 17.85 -5.33
N GLY A 134 2.07 16.90 -5.16
CA GLY A 134 2.20 15.57 -5.72
C GLY A 134 2.39 14.49 -4.68
N VAL A 135 3.11 13.45 -5.05
CA VAL A 135 3.30 12.30 -4.16
C VAL A 135 4.44 12.58 -3.18
N ALA A 136 4.23 12.20 -1.93
CA ALA A 136 5.27 12.29 -0.91
C ALA A 136 5.27 10.99 -0.11
N TYR A 137 6.28 10.81 0.71
CA TYR A 137 6.44 9.59 1.48
C TYR A 137 6.85 9.89 2.90
N HIS A 138 6.40 9.05 3.82
CA HIS A 138 7.01 9.00 5.13
C HIS A 138 8.15 8.00 5.01
N VAL A 139 9.36 8.48 5.16
CA VAL A 139 10.56 7.67 5.03
C VAL A 139 11.24 7.57 6.37
N ARG A 140 11.49 6.36 6.79
CA ARG A 140 12.17 6.13 8.07
C ARG A 140 13.66 6.03 7.82
N PHE A 141 14.38 6.98 8.37
CA PHE A 141 15.84 6.94 8.45
C PHE A 141 16.23 6.52 9.87
N PRO A 142 17.46 6.07 10.10
CA PRO A 142 17.85 5.71 11.45
C PRO A 142 17.56 6.83 12.46
N GLY A 143 16.74 6.52 13.43
CA GLY A 143 16.37 7.45 14.48
C GLY A 143 15.24 8.41 14.16
N ARG A 144 14.75 8.48 12.94
CA ARG A 144 13.75 9.49 12.60
C ARG A 144 12.97 9.18 11.34
N THR A 145 11.69 9.57 11.31
CA THR A 145 10.86 9.46 10.12
C THR A 145 10.59 10.86 9.59
N LEU A 146 10.77 11.05 8.30
CA LEU A 146 10.57 12.34 7.65
C LEU A 146 9.54 12.23 6.54
N GLN A 147 8.82 13.31 6.29
CA GLN A 147 7.93 13.38 5.13
C GLN A 147 8.75 14.02 3.99
N VAL A 148 8.95 13.28 2.92
CA VAL A 148 9.83 13.67 1.83
C VAL A 148 9.07 13.60 0.50
N PRO A 149 9.17 14.66 -0.32
CA PRO A 149 8.50 14.62 -1.63
C PRO A 149 9.22 13.63 -2.55
N GLU A 150 8.47 13.09 -3.48
CA GLU A 150 8.99 12.09 -4.41
C GLU A 150 10.22 12.60 -5.18
N THR A 151 10.20 13.88 -5.51
CA THR A 151 11.28 14.48 -6.28
C THR A 151 12.61 14.54 -5.54
N ALA A 152 12.58 14.38 -4.23
CA ALA A 152 13.80 14.43 -3.42
C ALA A 152 14.38 13.04 -3.11
N LEU A 153 13.82 12.00 -3.72
CA LEU A 153 14.24 10.63 -3.46
C LEU A 153 14.68 9.88 -4.71
N ASP A 154 15.61 8.96 -4.53
CA ASP A 154 16.00 7.99 -5.55
C ASP A 154 15.89 6.59 -4.96
N SER A 155 15.77 5.59 -5.81
CA SER A 155 15.78 4.22 -5.35
C SER A 155 17.16 3.85 -4.84
N ALA A 156 17.23 3.27 -3.65
CA ALA A 156 18.50 2.80 -3.14
C ALA A 156 19.05 1.68 -4.00
N ALA A 157 18.16 0.88 -4.57
CA ALA A 157 18.59 -0.20 -5.47
C ALA A 157 19.16 0.37 -6.76
N GLU A 158 18.57 1.44 -7.29
CA GLU A 158 19.09 2.08 -8.50
C GLU A 158 20.43 2.70 -8.22
N SER A 159 20.57 3.33 -7.07
CA SER A 159 21.80 3.93 -6.67
C SER A 159 22.91 2.88 -6.57
N SER A 160 22.58 1.74 -6.00
CA SER A 160 23.54 0.63 -5.95
C SER A 160 23.80 0.05 -7.32
N GLY A 161 22.75 -0.08 -8.11
CA GLY A 161 22.88 -0.65 -9.45
C GLY A 161 23.67 0.21 -10.39
N ALA A 162 23.76 1.48 -10.11
CA ALA A 162 24.52 2.39 -10.93
C ALA A 162 26.01 2.21 -10.73
N GLN A 163 26.40 1.47 -9.73
CA GLN A 163 27.78 1.18 -9.45
C GLN A 163 28.21 -0.04 -10.22
N PRO A 164 28.99 0.07 -11.25
CA PRO A 164 29.43 -1.09 -12.02
C PRO A 164 30.43 -1.90 -11.26
#